data_9c067b30e13cd7d391e640f4443b9a70
#
_entry.id   9c067b30e13cd7d391e640f4443b9a70
#
_cell.length_a   1.000
_cell.length_b   1.000
_cell.length_c   1.000
_cell.angle_alpha   90.00
_cell.angle_beta   90.00
_cell.angle_gamma   90.00
#
_symmetry.space_group_name_H-M   'P 1'
#
loop_
_entity.id
_entity.type
_entity.pdbx_description
1 polymer ?
#
loop_
_entity_poly.entity_id
_entity_poly.type
_entity_poly.pdbx_seq_one_letter_code
_entity_poly.pdbx_strand_id
1 'polypeptide(L)'
;LGLIAHLDTTEVAPGAGVAPHIVHYEGGDLVCGIVDGKPVSMSTAKLPALNNLVGEDLVCTDGTTLLGADDKAGVAEIMALVARIAQDPSLPHPALGICFCPDEEIGHGAELLDIEAFGCKYAYTVDGGPVGELEWECFNAAEATVRFEGQSIHPGDAKGRMVNAGNLFCDFNALLP
;
A
#
# COMPACT_ATOMS: atom_id res chain seq x y z
N LEU A 1 -17.07 3.08 -18.72
CA LEU A 1 -16.61 2.54 -17.45
C LEU A 1 -15.11 2.72 -17.33
N GLY A 2 -14.64 3.29 -16.22
CA GLY A 2 -13.22 3.44 -15.92
C GLY A 2 -12.66 2.25 -15.13
N LEU A 3 -11.40 1.92 -15.39
CA LEU A 3 -10.59 1.02 -14.57
C LEU A 3 -9.28 1.72 -14.24
N ILE A 4 -8.93 1.74 -12.98
CA ILE A 4 -7.77 2.48 -12.47
C ILE A 4 -6.92 1.53 -11.63
N ALA A 5 -5.60 1.62 -11.76
CA ALA A 5 -4.63 0.94 -10.92
C ALA A 5 -3.38 1.82 -10.80
N HIS A 6 -2.60 1.66 -9.72
CA HIS A 6 -1.38 2.45 -9.58
C HIS A 6 -0.11 1.67 -9.92
N LEU A 7 0.94 2.40 -10.29
CA LEU A 7 2.20 1.84 -10.79
C LEU A 7 3.30 1.82 -9.73
N ASP A 8 3.22 2.75 -8.78
CA ASP A 8 4.20 2.89 -7.70
C ASP A 8 4.00 1.84 -6.61
N THR A 9 4.95 1.77 -5.72
CA THR A 9 4.92 0.96 -4.51
C THR A 9 5.39 1.79 -3.34
N THR A 10 4.92 1.46 -2.15
CA THR A 10 5.31 2.17 -0.93
C THR A 10 6.83 2.25 -0.76
N GLU A 11 7.31 3.37 -0.23
CA GLU A 11 8.74 3.64 -0.01
C GLU A 11 9.33 3.00 1.26
N VAL A 12 8.51 2.29 2.04
CA VAL A 12 8.93 1.67 3.31
C VAL A 12 9.94 0.54 3.13
N ALA A 13 10.06 -0.02 1.93
CA ALA A 13 11.06 -1.02 1.58
C ALA A 13 11.48 -0.90 0.10
N PRO A 14 12.68 -1.42 -0.27
CA PRO A 14 13.14 -1.36 -1.66
C PRO A 14 12.17 -2.03 -2.63
N GLY A 15 11.88 -1.37 -3.76
CA GLY A 15 11.06 -1.90 -4.85
C GLY A 15 11.85 -2.22 -6.13
N ALA A 16 13.18 -2.07 -6.12
CA ALA A 16 14.04 -2.32 -7.28
C ALA A 16 14.69 -3.71 -7.21
N GLY A 17 14.78 -4.39 -8.36
CA GLY A 17 15.43 -5.70 -8.45
C GLY A 17 14.60 -6.83 -7.81
N VAL A 18 13.31 -6.73 -7.86
CA VAL A 18 12.38 -7.76 -7.31
C VAL A 18 12.66 -9.12 -7.94
N ALA A 19 12.85 -10.14 -7.12
CA ALA A 19 13.08 -11.54 -7.53
C ALA A 19 11.89 -12.43 -7.14
N PRO A 20 10.78 -12.39 -7.90
CA PRO A 20 9.58 -13.15 -7.56
C PRO A 20 9.79 -14.65 -7.82
N HIS A 21 9.22 -15.48 -6.93
CA HIS A 21 9.19 -16.92 -7.10
C HIS A 21 7.94 -17.50 -6.43
N ILE A 22 7.60 -18.73 -6.76
CA ILE A 22 6.43 -19.41 -6.22
C ILE A 22 6.86 -20.34 -5.09
N VAL A 23 6.10 -20.29 -3.99
CA VAL A 23 6.24 -21.20 -2.85
C VAL A 23 4.91 -21.91 -2.66
N HIS A 24 4.91 -23.25 -2.73
CA HIS A 24 3.77 -24.04 -2.29
C HIS A 24 3.70 -24.03 -0.77
N TYR A 25 2.64 -23.45 -0.21
CA TYR A 25 2.57 -23.20 1.22
C TYR A 25 1.89 -24.38 1.96
N GLU A 26 2.68 -25.09 2.75
CA GLU A 26 2.21 -26.25 3.51
C GLU A 26 1.79 -25.93 4.97
N GLY A 27 1.81 -24.65 5.34
CA GLY A 27 1.49 -24.18 6.70
C GLY A 27 2.72 -23.82 7.54
N GLY A 28 2.50 -23.25 8.71
CA GLY A 28 3.55 -22.76 9.59
C GLY A 28 4.11 -21.41 9.16
N ASP A 29 5.34 -21.08 9.54
CA ASP A 29 5.98 -19.84 9.08
C ASP A 29 6.40 -19.97 7.61
N LEU A 30 6.01 -19.00 6.78
CA LEU A 30 6.34 -18.97 5.36
C LEU A 30 7.77 -18.47 5.16
N VAL A 31 8.66 -19.34 4.70
CA VAL A 31 10.03 -18.95 4.34
C VAL A 31 10.02 -18.38 2.92
N CYS A 32 10.29 -17.08 2.81
CA CYS A 32 10.31 -16.36 1.54
C CYS A 32 11.67 -16.46 0.83
N GLY A 33 12.77 -16.53 1.58
CA GLY A 33 14.12 -16.57 1.01
C GLY A 33 15.21 -16.76 2.05
N ILE A 34 16.45 -16.68 1.59
CA ILE A 34 17.65 -16.73 2.44
C ILE A 34 18.51 -15.52 2.12
N VAL A 35 18.70 -14.65 3.10
CA VAL A 35 19.55 -13.46 2.99
C VAL A 35 20.69 -13.60 3.98
N ASP A 36 21.93 -13.46 3.51
CA ASP A 36 23.16 -13.64 4.32
C ASP A 36 23.18 -14.96 5.12
N GLY A 37 22.68 -16.04 4.50
CA GLY A 37 22.62 -17.38 5.11
C GLY A 37 21.54 -17.54 6.18
N LYS A 38 20.64 -16.57 6.34
CA LYS A 38 19.52 -16.62 7.28
C LYS A 38 18.18 -16.66 6.55
N PRO A 39 17.22 -17.46 6.98
CA PRO A 39 15.90 -17.46 6.40
C PRO A 39 15.19 -16.13 6.70
N VAL A 40 14.55 -15.58 5.67
CA VAL A 40 13.57 -14.49 5.79
C VAL A 40 12.20 -15.13 5.77
N SER A 41 11.44 -14.97 6.83
CA SER A 41 10.14 -15.64 6.96
C SER A 41 9.06 -14.70 7.48
N MET A 42 7.84 -14.96 7.07
CA MET A 42 6.61 -14.39 7.61
C MET A 42 6.01 -15.35 8.63
N SER A 43 5.88 -14.89 9.87
CA SER A 43 5.33 -15.72 10.94
C SER A 43 3.81 -15.67 10.97
N THR A 44 3.18 -16.83 11.10
CA THR A 44 1.72 -16.96 11.32
C THR A 44 1.23 -16.27 12.59
N ALA A 45 2.11 -16.10 13.58
CA ALA A 45 1.79 -15.32 14.78
C ALA A 45 1.61 -13.82 14.51
N LYS A 46 2.35 -13.28 13.51
CA LYS A 46 2.25 -11.87 13.08
C LYS A 46 1.24 -11.68 11.96
N LEU A 47 1.08 -12.68 11.11
CA LEU A 47 0.19 -12.69 9.95
C LEU A 47 -0.73 -13.91 10.00
N PRO A 48 -1.78 -13.89 10.84
CA PRO A 48 -2.70 -15.04 11.00
C PRO A 48 -3.43 -15.43 9.71
N ALA A 49 -3.56 -14.49 8.75
CA ALA A 49 -4.16 -14.75 7.45
C ALA A 49 -3.46 -15.85 6.65
N LEU A 50 -2.17 -16.10 6.88
CA LEU A 50 -1.43 -17.19 6.26
C LEU A 50 -2.08 -18.57 6.53
N ASN A 51 -2.74 -18.74 7.68
CA ASN A 51 -3.40 -20.01 7.99
C ASN A 51 -4.54 -20.36 7.02
N ASN A 52 -5.09 -19.36 6.33
CA ASN A 52 -6.16 -19.55 5.34
C ASN A 52 -5.61 -19.93 3.96
N LEU A 53 -4.28 -19.89 3.77
CA LEU A 53 -3.61 -20.10 2.49
C LEU A 53 -2.87 -21.42 2.42
N VAL A 54 -3.08 -22.31 3.39
CA VAL A 54 -2.46 -23.65 3.39
C VAL A 54 -2.92 -24.46 2.18
N GLY A 55 -1.97 -24.97 1.40
CA GLY A 55 -2.22 -25.69 0.15
C GLY A 55 -2.23 -24.81 -1.10
N GLU A 56 -2.07 -23.49 -0.94
CA GLU A 56 -2.01 -22.56 -2.06
C GLU A 56 -0.57 -22.30 -2.53
N ASP A 57 -0.44 -21.90 -3.79
CA ASP A 57 0.81 -21.43 -4.37
C ASP A 57 0.92 -19.92 -4.17
N LEU A 58 1.90 -19.49 -3.38
CA LEU A 58 2.12 -18.09 -3.04
C LEU A 58 3.28 -17.50 -3.83
N VAL A 59 3.09 -16.33 -4.41
CA VAL A 59 4.17 -15.57 -5.03
C VAL A 59 4.88 -14.77 -3.96
N CYS A 60 6.17 -15.04 -3.78
CA CYS A 60 7.02 -14.38 -2.79
C CYS A 60 8.21 -13.70 -3.48
N THR A 61 8.87 -12.79 -2.76
CA THR A 61 10.23 -12.34 -3.09
C THR A 61 11.24 -13.05 -2.20
N ASP A 62 12.51 -12.83 -2.44
CA ASP A 62 13.59 -13.34 -1.57
C ASP A 62 13.66 -12.65 -0.20
N GLY A 63 12.80 -11.66 0.05
CA GLY A 63 12.74 -10.88 1.30
C GLY A 63 13.66 -9.65 1.34
N THR A 64 14.37 -9.35 0.25
CA THR A 64 15.19 -8.12 0.14
C THR A 64 14.42 -6.93 -0.39
N THR A 65 13.27 -7.18 -1.05
CA THR A 65 12.41 -6.16 -1.64
C THR A 65 10.94 -6.39 -1.30
N LEU A 66 10.10 -5.39 -1.59
CA LEU A 66 8.67 -5.61 -1.75
C LEU A 66 8.41 -6.56 -2.92
N LEU A 67 7.29 -7.27 -2.89
CA LEU A 67 6.75 -7.95 -4.07
C LEU A 67 6.13 -6.93 -5.05
N GLY A 68 5.37 -5.97 -4.52
CA GLY A 68 4.66 -4.96 -5.29
C GLY A 68 3.38 -5.50 -5.93
N ALA A 69 2.75 -6.49 -5.31
CA ALA A 69 1.42 -6.95 -5.74
C ALA A 69 0.39 -5.83 -5.64
N ASP A 70 0.51 -5.01 -4.64
CA ASP A 70 -0.11 -3.70 -4.51
C ASP A 70 0.74 -2.66 -5.29
N ASP A 71 0.28 -2.11 -6.43
CA ASP A 71 -0.98 -2.52 -7.10
C ASP A 71 -0.70 -3.09 -8.51
N LYS A 72 0.45 -3.74 -8.72
CA LYS A 72 0.75 -4.39 -10.00
C LYS A 72 -0.20 -5.54 -10.32
N ALA A 73 -0.88 -6.09 -9.31
CA ALA A 73 -1.94 -7.07 -9.52
C ALA A 73 -3.11 -6.44 -10.28
N GLY A 74 -3.61 -5.28 -9.84
CA GLY A 74 -4.65 -4.55 -10.54
C GLY A 74 -4.25 -4.14 -11.95
N VAL A 75 -3.01 -3.69 -12.15
CA VAL A 75 -2.47 -3.45 -13.50
C VAL A 75 -2.54 -4.71 -14.36
N ALA A 76 -2.13 -5.86 -13.83
CA ALA A 76 -2.14 -7.12 -14.57
C ALA A 76 -3.56 -7.60 -14.89
N GLU A 77 -4.49 -7.45 -13.95
CA GLU A 77 -5.91 -7.80 -14.14
C GLU A 77 -6.56 -6.96 -15.22
N ILE A 78 -6.36 -5.63 -15.19
CA ILE A 78 -6.86 -4.71 -16.23
C ILE A 78 -6.27 -5.09 -17.59
N MET A 79 -4.97 -5.32 -17.67
CA MET A 79 -4.33 -5.67 -18.94
C MET A 79 -4.74 -7.05 -19.45
N ALA A 80 -4.98 -8.01 -18.57
CA ALA A 80 -5.51 -9.32 -18.94
C ALA A 80 -6.94 -9.21 -19.51
N LEU A 81 -7.79 -8.38 -18.90
CA LEU A 81 -9.13 -8.08 -19.42
C LEU A 81 -9.07 -7.46 -20.83
N VAL A 82 -8.21 -6.45 -21.01
CA VAL A 82 -8.02 -5.79 -22.32
C VAL A 82 -7.54 -6.79 -23.37
N ALA A 83 -6.56 -7.62 -23.02
CA ALA A 83 -6.04 -8.63 -23.94
C ALA A 83 -7.13 -9.65 -24.33
N ARG A 84 -7.98 -10.06 -23.39
CA ARG A 84 -9.09 -10.97 -23.65
C ARG A 84 -10.13 -10.36 -24.59
N ILE A 85 -10.50 -9.11 -24.40
CA ILE A 85 -11.43 -8.39 -25.28
C ILE A 85 -10.82 -8.24 -26.69
N ALA A 86 -9.54 -7.93 -26.79
CA ALA A 86 -8.85 -7.81 -28.07
C ALA A 86 -8.78 -9.14 -28.83
N GLN A 87 -8.65 -10.27 -28.13
CA GLN A 87 -8.64 -11.62 -28.71
C GLN A 87 -10.01 -12.11 -29.13
N ASP A 88 -11.05 -11.71 -28.41
CA ASP A 88 -12.44 -12.07 -28.72
C ASP A 88 -13.33 -10.82 -28.75
N PRO A 89 -13.41 -10.12 -29.90
CA PRO A 89 -14.26 -8.94 -30.05
C PRO A 89 -15.76 -9.20 -29.91
N SER A 90 -16.18 -10.45 -29.79
CA SER A 90 -17.58 -10.81 -29.55
C SER A 90 -17.99 -10.69 -28.08
N LEU A 91 -17.05 -10.57 -27.17
CA LEU A 91 -17.33 -10.38 -25.75
C LEU A 91 -18.07 -9.06 -25.53
N PRO A 92 -19.24 -9.07 -24.89
CA PRO A 92 -19.98 -7.85 -24.61
C PRO A 92 -19.25 -7.05 -23.52
N HIS A 93 -18.89 -5.81 -23.82
CA HIS A 93 -18.28 -4.90 -22.87
C HIS A 93 -18.73 -3.45 -23.15
N PRO A 94 -18.79 -2.58 -22.14
CA PRO A 94 -18.95 -1.15 -22.35
C PRO A 94 -17.68 -0.54 -22.98
N ALA A 95 -17.76 0.72 -23.40
CA ALA A 95 -16.53 1.49 -23.64
C ALA A 95 -15.75 1.58 -22.34
N LEU A 96 -14.43 1.27 -22.41
CA LEU A 96 -13.53 1.25 -21.28
C LEU A 96 -12.57 2.44 -21.35
N GLY A 97 -12.41 3.17 -20.25
CA GLY A 97 -11.31 4.07 -19.99
C GLY A 97 -10.34 3.36 -19.03
N ILE A 98 -9.06 3.44 -19.31
CA ILE A 98 -8.03 2.83 -18.47
C ILE A 98 -7.07 3.93 -18.01
N CYS A 99 -6.80 3.96 -16.72
CA CYS A 99 -5.85 4.87 -16.14
C CYS A 99 -4.85 4.08 -15.28
N PHE A 100 -3.57 4.30 -15.52
CA PHE A 100 -2.50 3.88 -14.62
C PHE A 100 -1.87 5.14 -14.04
N CYS A 101 -1.98 5.29 -12.72
CA CYS A 101 -1.49 6.48 -12.02
C CYS A 101 -0.20 6.19 -11.24
N PRO A 102 0.72 7.15 -11.14
CA PRO A 102 1.82 7.13 -10.20
C PRO A 102 1.40 7.76 -8.87
N ASP A 103 2.25 7.67 -7.86
CA ASP A 103 2.20 8.44 -6.62
C ASP A 103 0.93 8.24 -5.77
N GLU A 104 0.27 7.07 -5.91
CA GLU A 104 -0.89 6.71 -5.10
C GLU A 104 -0.47 6.55 -3.63
N GLU A 105 0.61 5.82 -3.38
CA GLU A 105 1.13 5.47 -2.06
C GLU A 105 1.57 6.69 -1.21
N ILE A 106 1.70 7.84 -1.83
CA ILE A 106 1.96 9.13 -1.16
C ILE A 106 0.76 10.10 -1.22
N GLY A 107 -0.41 9.60 -1.66
CA GLY A 107 -1.65 10.35 -1.68
C GLY A 107 -1.85 11.32 -2.84
N HIS A 108 -1.03 11.23 -3.89
CA HIS A 108 -1.06 12.14 -5.04
C HIS A 108 -1.57 11.49 -6.34
N GLY A 109 -2.00 10.24 -6.29
CA GLY A 109 -2.37 9.45 -7.48
C GLY A 109 -3.45 10.04 -8.37
N ALA A 110 -4.37 10.84 -7.80
CA ALA A 110 -5.48 11.44 -8.56
C ALA A 110 -5.24 12.89 -9.01
N GLU A 111 -4.17 13.55 -8.56
CA GLU A 111 -4.00 15.02 -8.73
C GLU A 111 -3.87 15.45 -10.19
N LEU A 112 -3.25 14.62 -11.02
CA LEU A 112 -2.99 14.92 -12.43
C LEU A 112 -3.95 14.21 -13.38
N LEU A 113 -4.96 13.50 -12.87
CA LEU A 113 -5.94 12.83 -13.69
C LEU A 113 -6.83 13.84 -14.42
N ASP A 114 -6.74 13.88 -15.73
CA ASP A 114 -7.67 14.64 -16.57
C ASP A 114 -9.01 13.89 -16.66
N ILE A 115 -9.94 14.24 -15.78
CA ILE A 115 -11.26 13.60 -15.67
C ILE A 115 -12.06 13.78 -16.94
N GLU A 116 -11.94 14.90 -17.64
CA GLU A 116 -12.66 15.17 -18.88
C GLU A 116 -12.13 14.28 -20.01
N ALA A 117 -10.81 14.19 -20.15
CA ALA A 117 -10.17 13.31 -21.12
C ALA A 117 -10.42 11.82 -20.81
N PHE A 118 -10.40 11.44 -19.53
CA PHE A 118 -10.75 10.08 -19.10
C PHE A 118 -12.18 9.70 -19.48
N GLY A 119 -13.10 10.64 -19.43
CA GLY A 119 -14.44 10.54 -20.01
C GLY A 119 -15.35 9.45 -19.43
N CYS A 120 -15.02 8.89 -18.28
CA CYS A 120 -15.78 7.83 -17.64
C CYS A 120 -16.71 8.39 -16.57
N LYS A 121 -17.99 8.01 -16.63
CA LYS A 121 -18.98 8.43 -15.62
C LYS A 121 -18.77 7.72 -14.27
N TYR A 122 -18.29 6.49 -14.30
CA TYR A 122 -17.97 5.66 -13.15
C TYR A 122 -16.64 4.96 -13.39
N ALA A 123 -15.88 4.77 -12.35
CA ALA A 123 -14.64 4.01 -12.38
C ALA A 123 -14.55 3.08 -11.17
N TYR A 124 -13.84 1.98 -11.35
CA TYR A 124 -13.35 1.13 -10.26
C TYR A 124 -11.83 1.30 -10.16
N THR A 125 -11.36 1.52 -8.96
CA THR A 125 -9.96 1.30 -8.63
C THR A 125 -9.80 -0.19 -8.36
N VAL A 126 -8.91 -0.83 -9.11
CA VAL A 126 -8.63 -2.28 -9.01
C VAL A 126 -7.42 -2.43 -8.09
N ASP A 127 -7.63 -2.12 -6.83
CA ASP A 127 -6.62 -2.01 -5.79
C ASP A 127 -7.29 -2.46 -4.49
N GLY A 128 -7.50 -3.75 -4.38
CA GLY A 128 -8.42 -4.28 -3.40
C GLY A 128 -7.81 -5.27 -2.42
N GLY A 129 -8.62 -5.59 -1.43
CA GLY A 129 -8.38 -6.60 -0.42
C GLY A 129 -8.70 -8.02 -0.88
N PRO A 130 -9.48 -8.79 -0.09
CA PRO A 130 -9.83 -10.17 -0.40
C PRO A 130 -10.59 -10.33 -1.72
N VAL A 131 -10.41 -11.48 -2.36
CA VAL A 131 -11.11 -11.82 -3.61
C VAL A 131 -12.63 -11.76 -3.42
N GLY A 132 -13.30 -11.01 -4.30
CA GLY A 132 -14.76 -10.84 -4.29
C GLY A 132 -15.26 -9.70 -3.41
N GLU A 133 -14.39 -8.93 -2.79
CA GLU A 133 -14.74 -7.73 -2.06
C GLU A 133 -15.00 -6.56 -3.02
N LEU A 134 -15.97 -5.74 -2.68
CA LEU A 134 -16.30 -4.50 -3.37
C LEU A 134 -16.56 -3.42 -2.33
N GLU A 135 -15.73 -2.42 -2.32
CA GLU A 135 -15.88 -1.25 -1.45
C GLU A 135 -16.51 -0.09 -2.23
N TRP A 136 -17.46 0.60 -1.63
CA TRP A 136 -18.13 1.77 -2.22
C TRP A 136 -18.22 2.96 -1.27
N GLU A 137 -17.64 2.84 -0.08
CA GLU A 137 -17.56 3.87 0.94
C GLU A 137 -16.13 3.95 1.49
N CYS A 138 -15.67 5.16 1.79
CA CYS A 138 -14.39 5.39 2.45
C CYS A 138 -14.60 5.92 3.87
N PHE A 139 -13.62 5.68 4.75
CA PHE A 139 -13.53 6.35 6.04
C PHE A 139 -13.08 7.82 5.85
N ASN A 140 -13.44 8.67 6.82
CA ASN A 140 -12.89 10.03 6.87
C ASN A 140 -11.51 9.99 7.52
N ALA A 141 -10.56 10.69 6.92
CA ALA A 141 -9.21 10.84 7.46
C ALA A 141 -8.86 12.33 7.58
N ALA A 142 -8.02 12.65 8.54
CA ALA A 142 -7.43 13.97 8.69
C ALA A 142 -6.01 13.82 9.23
N GLU A 143 -5.12 14.66 8.74
CA GLU A 143 -3.76 14.79 9.25
C GLU A 143 -3.61 16.14 9.94
N ALA A 144 -2.82 16.16 11.02
CA ALA A 144 -2.46 17.39 11.70
C ALA A 144 -0.98 17.39 12.03
N THR A 145 -0.26 18.43 11.61
CA THR A 145 1.11 18.69 12.03
C THR A 145 1.12 19.61 13.23
N VAL A 146 1.69 19.16 14.34
CA VAL A 146 1.78 19.94 15.58
C VAL A 146 3.25 20.21 15.87
N ARG A 147 3.58 21.50 15.98
CA ARG A 147 4.94 21.96 16.31
C ARG A 147 5.01 22.44 17.75
N PHE A 148 5.96 21.90 18.52
CA PHE A 148 6.21 22.31 19.88
C PHE A 148 7.47 23.19 19.93
N GLU A 149 7.31 24.42 20.40
CA GLU A 149 8.41 25.37 20.56
C GLU A 149 8.74 25.53 22.04
N GLY A 150 9.96 25.21 22.38
CA GLY A 150 10.51 25.40 23.72
C GLY A 150 11.29 26.71 23.85
N GLN A 151 11.55 27.10 25.10
CA GLN A 151 12.43 28.24 25.43
C GLN A 151 13.64 27.74 26.20
N SER A 152 14.80 27.75 25.56
CA SER A 152 16.06 27.40 26.19
C SER A 152 16.58 28.57 27.06
N ILE A 153 17.06 28.27 28.26
CA ILE A 153 17.61 29.23 29.18
C ILE A 153 18.87 28.61 29.82
N HIS A 154 19.86 29.44 30.19
CA HIS A 154 21.05 28.96 30.88
C HIS A 154 20.68 28.15 32.12
N PRO A 155 21.32 26.99 32.39
CA PRO A 155 20.92 26.08 33.48
C PRO A 155 20.78 26.73 34.85
N GLY A 156 21.63 27.73 35.17
CA GLY A 156 21.56 28.46 36.43
C GLY A 156 20.30 29.30 36.62
N ASP A 157 19.62 29.67 35.51
CA ASP A 157 18.43 30.54 35.51
C ASP A 157 17.16 29.80 35.01
N ALA A 158 17.26 28.52 34.70
CA ALA A 158 16.25 27.76 34.01
C ALA A 158 15.02 27.42 34.85
N LYS A 159 15.18 27.31 36.18
CA LYS A 159 14.11 26.89 37.08
C LYS A 159 12.89 27.82 37.01
N GLY A 160 11.75 27.26 36.60
CA GLY A 160 10.48 27.99 36.47
C GLY A 160 10.43 28.96 35.29
N ARG A 161 11.44 28.95 34.40
CA ARG A 161 11.50 29.86 33.23
C ARG A 161 11.69 29.11 31.90
N MET A 162 12.46 28.01 31.94
CA MET A 162 12.67 27.17 30.74
C MET A 162 11.37 26.48 30.35
N VAL A 163 11.09 26.45 29.05
CA VAL A 163 10.00 25.66 28.47
C VAL A 163 10.63 24.49 27.70
N ASN A 164 10.41 23.27 28.19
CA ASN A 164 10.88 22.08 27.51
C ASN A 164 9.86 21.60 26.50
N ALA A 165 10.19 21.65 25.20
CA ALA A 165 9.32 21.19 24.12
C ALA A 165 8.96 19.70 24.24
N GLY A 166 9.85 18.88 24.77
CA GLY A 166 9.55 17.46 25.05
C GLY A 166 8.46 17.28 26.09
N ASN A 167 8.43 18.11 27.14
CA ASN A 167 7.35 18.07 28.12
C ASN A 167 6.02 18.51 27.49
N LEU A 168 6.04 19.57 26.68
CA LEU A 168 4.84 20.02 25.96
C LEU A 168 4.28 18.92 25.04
N PHE A 169 5.16 18.18 24.37
CA PHE A 169 4.76 17.02 23.55
C PHE A 169 4.11 15.93 24.43
N CYS A 170 4.72 15.59 25.58
CA CYS A 170 4.16 14.58 26.49
C CYS A 170 2.80 14.99 27.02
N ASP A 171 2.64 16.26 27.43
CA ASP A 171 1.38 16.79 27.92
C ASP A 171 0.31 16.77 26.84
N PHE A 172 0.66 17.17 25.61
CA PHE A 172 -0.24 17.11 24.47
C PHE A 172 -0.64 15.68 24.14
N ASN A 173 0.33 14.75 24.07
CA ASN A 173 0.06 13.34 23.78
C ASN A 173 -0.89 12.69 24.80
N ALA A 174 -0.80 13.11 26.06
CA ALA A 174 -1.68 12.61 27.12
C ALA A 174 -3.15 13.09 26.98
N LEU A 175 -3.40 14.10 26.15
CA LEU A 175 -4.75 14.62 25.85
C LEU A 175 -5.37 13.99 24.61
N LEU A 176 -4.60 13.24 23.81
CA LEU A 176 -5.14 12.54 22.66
C LEU A 176 -5.95 11.33 23.08
N PRO A 177 -7.05 10.99 22.35
CA PRO A 177 -7.94 9.87 22.66
C PRO A 177 -7.26 8.50 22.53
#